data_8bdc16234c86fccbc680792a0f786c92
#
_entry.id   8bdc16234c86fccbc680792a0f786c92
#
_cell.length_a   1.000
_cell.length_b   1.000
_cell.length_c   1.000
_cell.angle_alpha   90.00
_cell.angle_beta   90.00
_cell.angle_gamma   90.00
#
_symmetry.space_group_name_H-M   'P 1'
#
loop_
_entity.id
_entity.type
_entity.pdbx_description
1 polymer ?
#
loop_
_entity_poly.entity_id
_entity_poly.type
_entity_poly.pdbx_seq_one_letter_code
_entity_poly.pdbx_strand_id
1 'polypeptide(L)'
;LGVMRADTLGEAIAWQNAVDFGLTAGLHSLDPEEISAWLDQVQAGNVYVNRGITGAIVRRQPFGGWKRSSVGAGTKAGGPNYLIGLGHVEWADKDLGRAQISNETLRGARVIAETMDGVDQDRFLAVVEGMDKALAGHFRPADPSALGVEKNVLRYIPFPEVVIRQSGAGSGDVMALAAGALAIGARPRVSTSAALPRQAVDFLESRGAEVVLESEDDFLAYAATRA
;
A
#
# COMPACT_ATOMS: atom_id res chain seq x y z
N LEU A 1 -33.31 3.50 -9.94
CA LEU A 1 -32.49 4.57 -9.36
C LEU A 1 -32.93 4.77 -7.94
N GLY A 2 -32.00 4.59 -6.98
CA GLY A 2 -32.22 4.89 -5.55
C GLY A 2 -31.72 6.29 -5.23
N VAL A 3 -32.48 7.02 -4.42
CA VAL A 3 -32.08 8.33 -3.90
C VAL A 3 -32.21 8.29 -2.38
N MET A 4 -31.17 8.71 -1.69
CA MET A 4 -31.14 8.84 -0.22
C MET A 4 -30.69 10.25 0.14
N ARG A 5 -31.17 10.76 1.26
CA ARG A 5 -30.75 12.03 1.80
C ARG A 5 -29.83 11.77 3.01
N ALA A 6 -28.63 12.31 2.96
CA ALA A 6 -27.72 12.37 4.10
C ALA A 6 -27.72 13.80 4.67
N ASP A 7 -27.59 13.93 5.97
CA ASP A 7 -27.56 15.25 6.63
C ASP A 7 -26.14 15.83 6.68
N THR A 8 -25.13 14.98 6.52
CA THR A 8 -23.70 15.38 6.48
C THR A 8 -22.93 14.64 5.41
N LEU A 9 -21.81 15.23 4.96
CA LEU A 9 -20.87 14.54 4.05
C LEU A 9 -20.33 13.24 4.67
N GLY A 10 -20.01 13.24 5.97
CA GLY A 10 -19.52 12.05 6.66
C GLY A 10 -20.51 10.90 6.65
N GLU A 11 -21.80 11.18 6.84
CA GLU A 11 -22.88 10.18 6.74
C GLU A 11 -22.99 9.63 5.31
N ALA A 12 -22.95 10.50 4.31
CA ALA A 12 -22.98 10.11 2.91
C ALA A 12 -21.78 9.19 2.54
N ILE A 13 -20.58 9.51 3.01
CA ILE A 13 -19.37 8.69 2.83
C ILE A 13 -19.54 7.35 3.53
N ALA A 14 -20.06 7.32 4.77
CA ALA A 14 -20.27 6.09 5.51
C ALA A 14 -21.23 5.14 4.76
N TRP A 15 -22.35 5.65 4.23
CA TRP A 15 -23.28 4.84 3.43
C TRP A 15 -22.65 4.38 2.10
N GLN A 16 -21.93 5.26 1.41
CA GLN A 16 -21.23 4.91 0.18
C GLN A 16 -20.21 3.80 0.40
N ASN A 17 -19.52 3.81 1.55
CA ASN A 17 -18.51 2.83 1.90
C ASN A 17 -19.08 1.53 2.52
N ALA A 18 -20.33 1.51 2.95
CA ALA A 18 -20.94 0.35 3.60
C ALA A 18 -21.20 -0.84 2.66
N VAL A 19 -21.13 -0.65 1.34
CA VAL A 19 -21.34 -1.71 0.37
C VAL A 19 -20.09 -2.54 0.13
N ASP A 20 -20.27 -3.81 -0.25
CA ASP A 20 -19.17 -4.76 -0.52
C ASP A 20 -18.38 -4.44 -1.80
N PHE A 21 -18.88 -3.57 -2.64
CA PHE A 21 -18.31 -3.23 -3.94
C PHE A 21 -17.75 -1.81 -3.95
N GLY A 22 -16.70 -1.59 -4.72
CA GLY A 22 -16.06 -0.27 -4.84
C GLY A 22 -15.45 -0.09 -6.22
N LEU A 23 -16.26 -0.13 -7.29
CA LEU A 23 -15.76 0.05 -8.65
C LEU A 23 -15.58 1.53 -8.97
N THR A 24 -16.70 2.28 -8.96
CA THR A 24 -16.71 3.70 -9.25
C THR A 24 -17.50 4.47 -8.19
N ALA A 25 -17.08 5.70 -7.92
CA ALA A 25 -17.78 6.64 -7.07
C ALA A 25 -17.66 8.06 -7.62
N GLY A 26 -18.60 8.94 -7.28
CA GLY A 26 -18.56 10.33 -7.71
C GLY A 26 -19.04 11.30 -6.66
N LEU A 27 -18.48 12.51 -6.68
CA LEU A 27 -18.88 13.64 -5.88
C LEU A 27 -19.13 14.84 -6.79
N HIS A 28 -20.19 15.58 -6.53
CA HIS A 28 -20.40 16.92 -7.07
C HIS A 28 -20.34 17.92 -5.93
N SER A 29 -19.30 18.71 -5.87
CA SER A 29 -19.11 19.80 -4.90
C SER A 29 -18.21 20.87 -5.49
N LEU A 30 -18.40 22.11 -5.06
CA LEU A 30 -17.54 23.25 -5.35
C LEU A 30 -16.63 23.60 -4.17
N ASP A 31 -16.80 22.91 -3.03
CA ASP A 31 -16.00 23.11 -1.83
C ASP A 31 -14.73 22.22 -1.87
N PRO A 32 -13.53 22.82 -1.91
CA PRO A 32 -12.28 22.07 -1.93
C PRO A 32 -12.05 21.20 -0.69
N GLU A 33 -12.58 21.61 0.48
CA GLU A 33 -12.42 20.86 1.73
C GLU A 33 -13.30 19.60 1.70
N GLU A 34 -14.54 19.70 1.23
CA GLU A 34 -15.39 18.53 0.99
C GLU A 34 -14.79 17.57 -0.02
N ILE A 35 -14.26 18.10 -1.13
CA ILE A 35 -13.61 17.28 -2.16
C ILE A 35 -12.41 16.51 -1.57
N SER A 36 -11.56 17.20 -0.81
CA SER A 36 -10.40 16.57 -0.17
C SER A 36 -10.81 15.49 0.83
N ALA A 37 -11.74 15.83 1.74
CA ALA A 37 -12.24 14.90 2.74
C ALA A 37 -12.89 13.66 2.13
N TRP A 38 -13.63 13.82 1.04
CA TRP A 38 -14.25 12.71 0.32
C TRP A 38 -13.22 11.85 -0.38
N LEU A 39 -12.26 12.46 -1.10
CA LEU A 39 -11.19 11.74 -1.79
C LEU A 39 -10.34 10.89 -0.83
N ASP A 40 -10.14 11.33 0.40
CA ASP A 40 -9.32 10.61 1.39
C ASP A 40 -10.06 9.43 2.04
N GLN A 41 -11.39 9.42 2.01
CA GLN A 41 -12.21 8.45 2.73
C GLN A 41 -12.99 7.49 1.84
N VAL A 42 -13.27 7.86 0.58
CA VAL A 42 -14.06 7.03 -0.33
C VAL A 42 -13.35 5.73 -0.69
N GLN A 43 -14.10 4.62 -0.64
CA GLN A 43 -13.57 3.27 -0.88
C GLN A 43 -14.01 2.76 -2.28
N ALA A 44 -13.49 3.38 -3.31
CA ALA A 44 -13.70 2.97 -4.70
C ALA A 44 -12.41 3.09 -5.51
N GLY A 45 -12.25 2.21 -6.48
CA GLY A 45 -11.04 2.17 -7.30
C GLY A 45 -10.94 3.32 -8.30
N ASN A 46 -12.07 3.77 -8.87
CA ASN A 46 -12.12 4.92 -9.75
C ASN A 46 -13.09 5.95 -9.19
N VAL A 47 -12.58 7.14 -8.92
CA VAL A 47 -13.34 8.23 -8.29
C VAL A 47 -13.38 9.46 -9.20
N TYR A 48 -14.53 10.11 -9.24
CA TYR A 48 -14.80 11.21 -10.15
C TYR A 48 -15.36 12.41 -9.39
N VAL A 49 -14.82 13.59 -9.66
CA VAL A 49 -15.29 14.85 -9.08
C VAL A 49 -15.84 15.73 -10.19
N ASN A 50 -17.06 16.23 -10.01
CA ASN A 50 -17.76 17.15 -10.89
C ASN A 50 -17.91 16.65 -12.34
N ARG A 51 -18.05 15.33 -12.51
CA ARG A 51 -18.33 14.69 -13.80
C ARG A 51 -19.09 13.37 -13.60
N GLY A 52 -19.58 12.78 -14.70
CA GLY A 52 -20.17 11.44 -14.69
C GLY A 52 -19.16 10.37 -14.29
N ILE A 53 -19.64 9.31 -13.62
CA ILE A 53 -18.83 8.19 -13.11
C ILE A 53 -18.55 7.09 -14.14
N THR A 54 -18.75 7.36 -15.40
CA THR A 54 -18.57 6.44 -16.54
C THR A 54 -17.56 7.00 -17.54
N GLY A 55 -17.11 6.17 -18.49
CA GLY A 55 -16.28 6.62 -19.60
C GLY A 55 -14.80 6.70 -19.25
N ALA A 56 -14.27 5.74 -18.48
CA ALA A 56 -12.83 5.61 -18.28
C ALA A 56 -12.10 5.38 -19.61
N ILE A 57 -11.00 6.10 -19.80
CA ILE A 57 -10.19 6.05 -21.03
C ILE A 57 -8.84 5.47 -20.69
N VAL A 58 -8.39 4.51 -21.48
CA VAL A 58 -7.05 3.89 -21.35
C VAL A 58 -5.96 4.96 -21.29
N ARG A 59 -5.02 4.80 -20.38
CA ARG A 59 -3.91 5.72 -20.05
C ARG A 59 -4.31 7.05 -19.38
N ARG A 60 -5.60 7.40 -19.34
CA ARG A 60 -6.06 8.54 -18.55
C ARG A 60 -6.57 8.08 -17.19
N GLN A 61 -7.50 7.10 -17.21
CA GLN A 61 -8.10 6.54 -16.01
C GLN A 61 -7.90 5.02 -16.01
N PRO A 62 -6.77 4.52 -15.52
CA PRO A 62 -6.60 3.08 -15.29
C PRO A 62 -7.78 2.52 -14.51
N PHE A 63 -8.44 1.48 -15.04
CA PHE A 63 -9.74 1.06 -14.54
C PHE A 63 -9.66 -0.24 -13.75
N GLY A 64 -10.10 -0.19 -12.50
CA GLY A 64 -10.16 -1.33 -11.60
C GLY A 64 -10.70 -0.90 -10.24
N GLY A 65 -11.48 -1.79 -9.63
CA GLY A 65 -12.18 -1.54 -8.38
C GLY A 65 -11.38 -1.91 -7.12
N TRP A 66 -12.00 -1.60 -6.00
CA TRP A 66 -11.63 -2.05 -4.66
C TRP A 66 -12.67 -3.06 -4.15
N LYS A 67 -12.41 -3.63 -2.97
CA LYS A 67 -13.30 -4.61 -2.33
C LYS A 67 -13.63 -5.75 -3.31
N ARG A 68 -14.88 -6.20 -3.38
CA ARG A 68 -15.34 -7.24 -4.31
C ARG A 68 -15.36 -6.81 -5.79
N SER A 69 -15.09 -5.54 -6.08
CA SER A 69 -14.87 -5.05 -7.45
C SER A 69 -13.41 -5.14 -7.90
N SER A 70 -12.53 -5.73 -7.10
CA SER A 70 -11.14 -6.03 -7.45
C SER A 70 -11.04 -7.45 -8.01
N VAL A 71 -10.20 -7.66 -9.02
CA VAL A 71 -9.94 -8.96 -9.64
C VAL A 71 -8.45 -9.24 -9.66
N GLY A 72 -8.05 -10.45 -9.26
CA GLY A 72 -6.67 -10.90 -9.22
C GLY A 72 -5.82 -10.07 -8.25
N ALA A 73 -4.61 -9.69 -8.68
CA ALA A 73 -3.66 -8.92 -7.87
C ALA A 73 -4.06 -7.44 -7.61
N GLY A 74 -5.29 -7.05 -7.95
CA GLY A 74 -5.78 -5.68 -7.74
C GLY A 74 -5.19 -4.65 -8.71
N THR A 75 -4.63 -5.09 -9.83
CA THR A 75 -4.08 -4.19 -10.85
C THR A 75 -5.17 -3.57 -11.70
N LYS A 76 -4.99 -2.30 -12.05
CA LYS A 76 -5.94 -1.58 -12.90
C LYS A 76 -5.64 -1.80 -14.37
N ALA A 77 -6.67 -2.13 -15.17
CA ALA A 77 -6.55 -2.24 -16.63
C ALA A 77 -6.04 -0.92 -17.23
N GLY A 78 -4.99 -1.01 -18.04
CA GLY A 78 -4.31 0.15 -18.62
C GLY A 78 -3.44 0.94 -17.64
N GLY A 79 -3.26 0.44 -16.43
CA GLY A 79 -2.39 1.05 -15.41
C GLY A 79 -0.94 0.55 -15.46
N PRO A 80 -0.04 1.21 -14.74
CA PRO A 80 1.40 0.89 -14.79
C PRO A 80 1.74 -0.50 -14.25
N ASN A 81 0.90 -1.06 -13.37
CA ASN A 81 1.14 -2.36 -12.74
C ASN A 81 0.42 -3.52 -13.43
N TYR A 82 -0.26 -3.26 -14.55
CA TYR A 82 -1.13 -4.26 -15.19
C TYR A 82 -0.35 -5.51 -15.65
N LEU A 83 0.89 -5.35 -16.08
CA LEU A 83 1.72 -6.44 -16.57
C LEU A 83 2.33 -7.30 -15.46
N ILE A 84 2.34 -6.85 -14.20
CA ILE A 84 2.95 -7.61 -13.08
C ILE A 84 2.30 -8.99 -12.92
N GLY A 85 0.98 -9.08 -13.09
CA GLY A 85 0.24 -10.34 -12.99
C GLY A 85 0.39 -11.29 -14.19
N LEU A 86 1.09 -10.88 -15.26
CA LEU A 86 1.26 -11.64 -16.49
C LEU A 86 2.66 -12.26 -16.64
N GLY A 87 3.52 -12.11 -15.64
CA GLY A 87 4.89 -12.58 -15.68
C GLY A 87 5.38 -13.12 -14.34
N HIS A 88 6.59 -13.58 -14.32
CA HIS A 88 7.33 -13.94 -13.12
C HIS A 88 8.30 -12.79 -12.77
N VAL A 89 8.43 -12.50 -11.47
CA VAL A 89 9.42 -11.53 -10.98
C VAL A 89 10.67 -12.29 -10.60
N GLU A 90 11.78 -11.97 -11.24
CA GLU A 90 13.10 -12.50 -10.92
C GLU A 90 14.00 -11.39 -10.39
N TRP A 91 14.90 -11.75 -9.47
CA TRP A 91 15.91 -10.83 -8.99
C TRP A 91 16.88 -10.51 -10.14
N ALA A 92 17.02 -9.24 -10.45
CA ALA A 92 18.12 -8.82 -11.30
C ALA A 92 19.30 -8.41 -10.42
N ASP A 93 20.44 -9.08 -10.59
CA ASP A 93 21.73 -8.65 -10.03
C ASP A 93 22.14 -7.30 -10.65
N LYS A 94 21.50 -6.25 -10.21
CA LYS A 94 21.94 -4.90 -10.51
C LYS A 94 22.70 -4.41 -9.28
N ASP A 95 23.88 -3.92 -9.53
CA ASP A 95 24.63 -3.13 -8.58
C ASP A 95 23.76 -1.89 -8.23
N LEU A 96 22.95 -2.05 -7.19
CA LEU A 96 22.18 -0.94 -6.61
C LEU A 96 23.24 -0.12 -5.87
N GLY A 97 23.84 0.83 -6.59
CA GLY A 97 24.80 1.75 -6.00
C GLY A 97 24.22 2.29 -4.69
N ARG A 98 25.08 2.49 -3.68
CA ARG A 98 24.70 2.97 -2.36
C ARG A 98 24.09 4.37 -2.45
N ALA A 99 22.81 4.43 -2.82
CA ALA A 99 22.06 5.66 -2.92
C ALA A 99 21.73 6.21 -1.53
N GLN A 100 21.63 7.52 -1.43
CA GLN A 100 21.14 8.16 -0.22
C GLN A 100 19.63 7.88 -0.09
N ILE A 101 19.23 7.20 0.99
CA ILE A 101 17.82 6.92 1.31
C ILE A 101 17.17 8.21 1.80
N SER A 102 16.12 8.64 1.11
CA SER A 102 15.37 9.86 1.40
C SER A 102 14.30 9.68 2.47
N ASN A 103 13.59 8.55 2.45
CA ASN A 103 12.56 8.23 3.44
C ASN A 103 13.19 7.98 4.82
N GLU A 104 12.69 8.69 5.84
CA GLU A 104 13.24 8.64 7.20
C GLU A 104 13.15 7.24 7.83
N THR A 105 12.01 6.55 7.65
CA THR A 105 11.81 5.21 8.20
C THR A 105 12.75 4.20 7.55
N LEU A 106 12.88 4.21 6.22
CA LEU A 106 13.79 3.32 5.50
C LEU A 106 15.25 3.62 5.82
N ARG A 107 15.61 4.89 5.98
CA ARG A 107 16.94 5.28 6.43
C ARG A 107 17.24 4.78 7.84
N GLY A 108 16.26 4.87 8.76
CA GLY A 108 16.38 4.34 10.12
C GLY A 108 16.48 2.82 10.17
N ALA A 109 15.88 2.11 9.22
CA ALA A 109 15.94 0.65 9.14
C ALA A 109 17.35 0.09 8.90
N ARG A 110 18.35 0.92 8.62
CA ARG A 110 19.76 0.50 8.57
C ARG A 110 20.26 -0.14 9.86
N VAL A 111 19.69 0.22 11.01
CA VAL A 111 20.00 -0.43 12.28
C VAL A 111 19.67 -1.94 12.27
N ILE A 112 18.67 -2.34 11.49
CA ILE A 112 18.32 -3.75 11.28
C ILE A 112 19.44 -4.46 10.51
N ALA A 113 20.02 -3.80 9.50
CA ALA A 113 21.12 -4.37 8.71
C ALA A 113 22.35 -4.67 9.57
N GLU A 114 22.59 -3.92 10.64
CA GLU A 114 23.70 -4.16 11.59
C GLU A 114 23.55 -5.47 12.37
N THR A 115 22.37 -6.07 12.37
CA THR A 115 22.08 -7.38 13.00
C THR A 115 22.31 -8.56 12.07
N MET A 116 22.72 -8.34 10.83
CA MET A 116 22.88 -9.33 9.77
C MET A 116 24.32 -9.44 9.34
N ASP A 117 24.66 -10.58 8.74
CA ASP A 117 25.99 -10.87 8.20
C ASP A 117 26.04 -10.69 6.68
N GLY A 118 27.15 -10.15 6.18
CA GLY A 118 27.62 -10.17 4.79
C GLY A 118 26.52 -10.08 3.74
N VAL A 119 26.20 -11.19 3.06
CA VAL A 119 25.26 -11.24 1.94
C VAL A 119 23.84 -10.85 2.36
N ASP A 120 23.37 -11.21 3.55
CA ASP A 120 22.04 -10.89 4.04
C ASP A 120 21.93 -9.40 4.35
N GLN A 121 22.98 -8.79 4.87
CA GLN A 121 23.06 -7.33 5.10
C GLN A 121 22.97 -6.57 3.78
N ASP A 122 23.80 -6.96 2.79
CA ASP A 122 23.80 -6.31 1.48
C ASP A 122 22.45 -6.44 0.78
N ARG A 123 21.83 -7.63 0.85
CA ARG A 123 20.49 -7.88 0.30
C ARG A 123 19.43 -7.00 0.97
N PHE A 124 19.43 -6.94 2.30
CA PHE A 124 18.49 -6.10 3.04
C PHE A 124 18.63 -4.63 2.65
N LEU A 125 19.84 -4.11 2.60
CA LEU A 125 20.10 -2.72 2.20
C LEU A 125 19.66 -2.45 0.77
N ALA A 126 19.91 -3.38 -0.15
CA ALA A 126 19.48 -3.27 -1.55
C ALA A 126 17.94 -3.19 -1.67
N VAL A 127 17.22 -4.02 -0.90
CA VAL A 127 15.75 -4.00 -0.86
C VAL A 127 15.24 -2.68 -0.31
N VAL A 128 15.79 -2.19 0.79
CA VAL A 128 15.39 -0.92 1.41
C VAL A 128 15.66 0.28 0.48
N GLU A 129 16.80 0.30 -0.19
CA GLU A 129 17.11 1.31 -1.21
C GLU A 129 16.17 1.24 -2.42
N GLY A 130 15.81 0.03 -2.86
CA GLY A 130 14.82 -0.19 -3.91
C GLY A 130 13.44 0.34 -3.54
N MET A 131 13.00 0.11 -2.29
CA MET A 131 11.75 0.65 -1.75
C MET A 131 11.76 2.17 -1.74
N ASP A 132 12.85 2.81 -1.29
CA ASP A 132 12.97 4.27 -1.29
C ASP A 132 12.85 4.87 -2.70
N LYS A 133 13.53 4.29 -3.67
CA LYS A 133 13.41 4.68 -5.09
C LYS A 133 11.99 4.52 -5.62
N ALA A 134 11.33 3.42 -5.27
CA ALA A 134 9.95 3.16 -5.68
C ALA A 134 8.99 4.20 -5.06
N LEU A 135 9.13 4.51 -3.77
CA LEU A 135 8.33 5.53 -3.08
C LEU A 135 8.56 6.93 -3.68
N ALA A 136 9.80 7.29 -3.95
CA ALA A 136 10.15 8.59 -4.52
C ALA A 136 9.73 8.75 -5.99
N GLY A 137 9.52 7.66 -6.72
CA GLY A 137 9.20 7.65 -8.15
C GLY A 137 7.85 7.02 -8.46
N HIS A 138 7.81 5.69 -8.52
CA HIS A 138 6.68 4.92 -9.03
C HIS A 138 5.38 5.11 -8.23
N PHE A 139 5.48 5.21 -6.90
CA PHE A 139 4.31 5.32 -6.02
C PHE A 139 3.87 6.75 -5.73
N ARG A 140 4.51 7.76 -6.30
CA ARG A 140 4.04 9.14 -6.18
C ARG A 140 2.73 9.35 -6.93
N PRO A 141 1.80 10.16 -6.39
CA PRO A 141 0.64 10.61 -7.15
C PRO A 141 1.08 11.27 -8.46
N ALA A 142 0.52 10.82 -9.57
CA ALA A 142 0.90 11.31 -10.89
C ALA A 142 -0.32 11.45 -11.82
N ASP A 143 -0.31 12.49 -12.63
CA ASP A 143 -1.23 12.69 -13.76
C ASP A 143 -0.46 12.59 -15.06
N PRO A 144 -0.35 11.39 -15.65
CA PRO A 144 0.40 11.21 -16.90
C PRO A 144 -0.30 11.80 -18.12
N SER A 145 -1.59 12.15 -18.00
CA SER A 145 -2.36 12.73 -19.11
C SER A 145 -2.08 14.22 -19.30
N ALA A 146 -1.80 14.93 -18.21
CA ALA A 146 -1.49 16.37 -18.17
C ALA A 146 -2.43 17.24 -19.04
N LEU A 147 -3.74 16.94 -19.00
CA LEU A 147 -4.76 17.66 -19.75
C LEU A 147 -5.11 18.96 -19.03
N GLY A 148 -5.10 20.11 -19.71
CA GLY A 148 -5.41 21.40 -19.10
C GLY A 148 -6.86 21.55 -18.59
N VAL A 149 -7.78 20.67 -19.01
CA VAL A 149 -9.21 20.74 -18.72
C VAL A 149 -9.66 19.79 -17.62
N GLU A 150 -8.85 18.79 -17.27
CA GLU A 150 -9.13 17.83 -16.20
C GLU A 150 -7.83 17.31 -15.59
N LYS A 151 -7.90 16.80 -14.35
CA LYS A 151 -6.81 16.09 -13.69
C LYS A 151 -7.16 14.61 -13.58
N ASN A 152 -6.25 13.73 -14.03
CA ASN A 152 -6.38 12.28 -13.97
C ASN A 152 -5.27 11.72 -13.09
N VAL A 153 -5.44 11.80 -11.76
CA VAL A 153 -4.40 11.44 -10.81
C VAL A 153 -4.50 9.97 -10.44
N LEU A 154 -3.47 9.20 -10.78
CA LEU A 154 -3.24 7.87 -10.20
C LEU A 154 -2.49 8.03 -8.89
N ARG A 155 -3.03 7.48 -7.80
CA ARG A 155 -2.39 7.45 -6.49
C ARG A 155 -2.53 6.08 -5.85
N TYR A 156 -1.62 5.75 -4.97
CA TYR A 156 -1.64 4.55 -4.15
C TYR A 156 -2.05 4.95 -2.73
N ILE A 157 -2.98 4.21 -2.17
CA ILE A 157 -3.41 4.39 -0.78
C ILE A 157 -2.94 3.15 -0.03
N PRO A 158 -2.11 3.30 1.01
CA PRO A 158 -1.63 2.17 1.78
C PRO A 158 -2.78 1.48 2.52
N PHE A 159 -2.68 0.17 2.69
CA PHE A 159 -3.53 -0.52 3.65
C PHE A 159 -3.20 0.00 5.06
N PRO A 160 -4.20 0.25 5.90
CA PRO A 160 -3.96 0.73 7.26
C PRO A 160 -3.25 -0.32 8.12
N GLU A 161 -3.53 -1.60 7.86
CA GLU A 161 -2.92 -2.74 8.56
C GLU A 161 -2.39 -3.75 7.53
N VAL A 162 -1.22 -4.31 7.81
CA VAL A 162 -0.58 -5.35 7.00
C VAL A 162 -0.11 -6.46 7.92
N VAL A 163 -0.47 -7.69 7.63
CA VAL A 163 0.02 -8.86 8.37
C VAL A 163 1.14 -9.51 7.58
N ILE A 164 2.30 -9.65 8.20
CA ILE A 164 3.49 -10.26 7.61
C ILE A 164 3.82 -11.51 8.43
N ARG A 165 3.68 -12.69 7.82
CA ARG A 165 4.00 -13.98 8.47
C ARG A 165 5.32 -14.55 7.98
N GLN A 166 6.18 -14.89 8.92
CA GLN A 166 7.38 -15.68 8.66
C GLN A 166 7.19 -17.12 9.10
N SER A 167 7.29 -18.06 8.17
CA SER A 167 7.21 -19.49 8.43
C SER A 167 8.49 -20.21 8.02
N GLY A 168 9.65 -19.85 8.57
CA GLY A 168 10.91 -20.49 8.21
C GLY A 168 12.16 -19.70 8.56
N ALA A 169 13.31 -20.17 8.11
CA ALA A 169 14.58 -19.47 8.28
C ALA A 169 14.69 -18.27 7.33
N GLY A 170 15.30 -17.18 7.80
CA GLY A 170 15.52 -15.97 7.00
C GLY A 170 14.63 -14.81 7.45
N SER A 171 15.08 -14.05 8.45
CA SER A 171 14.33 -12.91 9.00
C SER A 171 14.48 -11.62 8.18
N GLY A 172 15.44 -11.55 7.26
CA GLY A 172 15.77 -10.34 6.52
C GLY A 172 14.64 -9.80 5.68
N ASP A 173 13.98 -10.67 4.90
CA ASP A 173 12.88 -10.28 4.01
C ASP A 173 11.66 -9.77 4.81
N VAL A 174 11.35 -10.42 5.94
CA VAL A 174 10.25 -10.03 6.84
C VAL A 174 10.49 -8.65 7.44
N MET A 175 11.70 -8.41 7.91
CA MET A 175 12.08 -7.11 8.48
C MET A 175 12.10 -6.00 7.42
N ALA A 176 12.53 -6.31 6.18
CA ALA A 176 12.47 -5.36 5.07
C ALA A 176 11.03 -5.01 4.69
N LEU A 177 10.14 -6.01 4.59
CA LEU A 177 8.72 -5.79 4.34
C LEU A 177 8.06 -4.96 5.44
N ALA A 178 8.37 -5.24 6.71
CA ALA A 178 7.87 -4.47 7.84
C ALA A 178 8.34 -3.00 7.80
N ALA A 179 9.62 -2.77 7.51
CA ALA A 179 10.15 -1.42 7.32
C ALA A 179 9.49 -0.69 6.14
N GLY A 180 9.23 -1.39 5.04
CA GLY A 180 8.50 -0.86 3.88
C GLY A 180 7.06 -0.50 4.21
N ALA A 181 6.35 -1.36 4.95
CA ALA A 181 4.98 -1.08 5.41
C ALA A 181 4.92 0.16 6.31
N LEU A 182 5.85 0.28 7.27
CA LEU A 182 5.96 1.48 8.11
C LEU A 182 6.30 2.74 7.30
N ALA A 183 7.14 2.62 6.26
CA ALA A 183 7.53 3.74 5.42
C ALA A 183 6.38 4.36 4.62
N ILE A 184 5.35 3.57 4.33
CA ILE A 184 4.10 4.04 3.67
C ILE A 184 3.00 4.41 4.66
N GLY A 185 3.25 4.35 5.98
CA GLY A 185 2.28 4.70 7.01
C GLY A 185 1.32 3.58 7.41
N ALA A 186 1.54 2.35 6.97
CA ALA A 186 0.80 1.19 7.43
C ALA A 186 1.25 0.75 8.84
N ARG A 187 0.40 -0.01 9.52
CA ARG A 187 0.73 -0.66 10.81
C ARG A 187 0.94 -2.15 10.57
N PRO A 188 2.20 -2.60 10.43
CA PRO A 188 2.46 -4.01 10.24
C PRO A 188 2.34 -4.80 11.56
N ARG A 189 1.65 -5.93 11.49
CA ARG A 189 1.75 -7.01 12.47
C ARG A 189 2.72 -8.05 11.91
N VAL A 190 3.86 -8.17 12.55
CA VAL A 190 4.92 -9.11 12.17
C VAL A 190 4.82 -10.34 13.04
N SER A 191 4.35 -11.43 12.47
CA SER A 191 4.20 -12.72 13.13
C SER A 191 5.35 -13.65 12.75
N THR A 192 6.09 -14.13 13.73
CA THR A 192 7.28 -14.95 13.50
C THR A 192 7.25 -16.24 14.32
N SER A 193 7.81 -17.32 13.76
CA SER A 193 8.00 -18.59 14.48
C SER A 193 9.35 -18.67 15.23
N ALA A 194 10.24 -17.73 14.99
CA ALA A 194 11.53 -17.60 15.64
C ALA A 194 11.77 -16.15 16.08
N ALA A 195 12.51 -15.97 17.17
CA ALA A 195 12.82 -14.65 17.68
C ALA A 195 13.63 -13.81 16.68
N LEU A 196 13.22 -12.57 16.46
CA LEU A 196 13.98 -11.59 15.71
C LEU A 196 15.09 -10.96 16.59
N PRO A 197 16.15 -10.42 15.98
CA PRO A 197 17.16 -9.64 16.70
C PRO A 197 16.53 -8.49 17.50
N ARG A 198 16.95 -8.30 18.75
CA ARG A 198 16.37 -7.31 19.66
C ARG A 198 16.35 -5.90 19.08
N GLN A 199 17.44 -5.48 18.43
CA GLN A 199 17.54 -4.16 17.81
C GLN A 199 16.50 -3.98 16.68
N ALA A 200 16.22 -5.04 15.91
CA ALA A 200 15.20 -5.00 14.87
C ALA A 200 13.80 -4.86 15.46
N VAL A 201 13.50 -5.61 16.52
CA VAL A 201 12.20 -5.52 17.24
C VAL A 201 12.03 -4.11 17.79
N ASP A 202 13.02 -3.59 18.55
CA ASP A 202 12.95 -2.26 19.15
C ASP A 202 12.74 -1.15 18.08
N PHE A 203 13.39 -1.26 16.93
CA PHE A 203 13.18 -0.34 15.81
C PHE A 203 11.76 -0.41 15.26
N LEU A 204 11.27 -1.61 14.97
CA LEU A 204 9.95 -1.81 14.36
C LEU A 204 8.83 -1.35 15.30
N GLU A 205 8.90 -1.73 16.58
CA GLU A 205 7.90 -1.38 17.60
C GLU A 205 7.89 0.12 17.91
N SER A 206 9.08 0.76 17.96
CA SER A 206 9.18 2.22 18.16
C SER A 206 8.46 3.03 17.07
N ARG A 207 8.18 2.42 15.92
CA ARG A 207 7.48 3.04 14.77
C ARG A 207 6.06 2.56 14.59
N GLY A 208 5.53 1.74 15.51
CA GLY A 208 4.15 1.32 15.53
C GLY A 208 3.87 -0.04 14.89
N ALA A 209 4.89 -0.86 14.65
CA ALA A 209 4.69 -2.27 14.33
C ALA A 209 4.32 -3.06 15.60
N GLU A 210 3.55 -4.12 15.43
CA GLU A 210 3.34 -5.18 16.42
C GLU A 210 4.21 -6.37 16.04
N VAL A 211 5.16 -6.78 16.91
CA VAL A 211 6.01 -7.94 16.65
C VAL A 211 5.63 -9.07 17.58
N VAL A 212 5.19 -10.21 17.02
CA VAL A 212 4.67 -11.33 17.79
C VAL A 212 5.43 -12.62 17.46
N LEU A 213 5.98 -13.24 18.48
CA LEU A 213 6.52 -14.60 18.43
C LEU A 213 5.41 -15.58 18.75
N GLU A 214 4.94 -16.33 17.76
CA GLU A 214 3.81 -17.24 17.91
C GLU A 214 3.94 -18.48 17.02
N SER A 215 3.23 -19.56 17.41
CA SER A 215 3.15 -20.78 16.64
C SER A 215 2.35 -20.59 15.33
N GLU A 216 2.41 -21.58 14.45
CA GLU A 216 1.56 -21.60 13.24
C GLU A 216 0.08 -21.68 13.61
N ASP A 217 -0.28 -22.51 14.60
CA ASP A 217 -1.67 -22.68 15.03
C ASP A 217 -2.22 -21.38 15.62
N ASP A 218 -1.46 -20.68 16.44
CA ASP A 218 -1.85 -19.37 17.00
C ASP A 218 -2.05 -18.33 15.89
N PHE A 219 -1.14 -18.31 14.91
CA PHE A 219 -1.29 -17.44 13.76
C PHE A 219 -2.54 -17.75 12.93
N LEU A 220 -2.81 -19.02 12.64
CA LEU A 220 -4.00 -19.43 11.90
C LEU A 220 -5.30 -19.08 12.67
N ALA A 221 -5.31 -19.26 13.99
CA ALA A 221 -6.43 -18.83 14.83
C ALA A 221 -6.65 -17.31 14.74
N TYR A 222 -5.59 -16.52 14.80
CA TYR A 222 -5.66 -15.07 14.61
C TYR A 222 -6.18 -14.69 13.22
N ALA A 223 -5.65 -15.30 12.16
CA ALA A 223 -6.05 -15.02 10.78
C ALA A 223 -7.54 -15.31 10.53
N ALA A 224 -8.06 -16.42 11.12
CA ALA A 224 -9.46 -16.80 11.00
C ALA A 224 -10.43 -15.76 11.60
N THR A 225 -9.99 -14.94 12.54
CA THR A 225 -10.84 -13.87 13.14
C THR A 225 -10.95 -12.63 12.25
N ARG A 226 -10.16 -12.57 11.16
CA ARG A 226 -10.02 -11.40 10.27
C ARG A 226 -10.45 -11.67 8.81
N ALA A 227 -10.90 -12.91 8.52
CA ALA A 227 -11.31 -13.35 7.19
C ALA A 227 -12.75 -12.92 6.80
#